data_ec7684ebde2fab6908593210e3fa7d5c
#
_entry.id   ec7684ebde2fab6908593210e3fa7d5c
#
_cell.length_a   1.000
_cell.length_b   1.000
_cell.length_c   1.000
_cell.angle_alpha   90.00
_cell.angle_beta   90.00
_cell.angle_gamma   90.00
#
_symmetry.space_group_name_H-M   'P 1'
#
loop_
_entity.id
_entity.type
_entity.pdbx_description
1 polymer ?
#
loop_
_entity_poly.entity_id
_entity_poly.type
_entity_poly.pdbx_seq_one_letter_code
_entity_poly.pdbx_strand_id
1 'polypeptide(L)'
;MLNLEHSLTGLVIVDMQNDFLHPKGAYGRNGQTCDAIAALPSRLSAVANSIRATGGWVISTHFTLVPSKEGEPFISPHLKKLRPFLGKGDFAPGSFGHALIDDLQPADLIVEKVAFSAFYQTRLEWILEKAGLETLIFGGIVTNGGVASTVRDAHVRDFQNIVLSDGCAAFSDEVHDATIKSLSTISQITTCNELNKKLKR
;
A
#
# COMPACT_ATOMS: atom_id res chain seq x y z
N MET A 1 17.91 0.70 -17.77
CA MET A 1 18.62 0.16 -16.58
C MET A 1 18.14 0.99 -15.41
N LEU A 2 17.57 0.38 -14.34
CA LEU A 2 17.15 1.11 -13.13
C LEU A 2 18.40 1.72 -12.50
N ASN A 3 18.53 3.03 -12.57
CA ASN A 3 19.48 3.76 -11.76
C ASN A 3 18.72 4.20 -10.50
N LEU A 4 18.87 3.43 -9.42
CA LEU A 4 18.24 3.76 -8.13
C LEU A 4 19.23 4.61 -7.34
N GLU A 5 18.95 5.88 -7.23
CA GLU A 5 19.59 6.72 -6.23
C GLU A 5 18.88 6.45 -4.90
N HIS A 6 19.51 5.69 -4.02
CA HIS A 6 18.85 5.08 -2.87
C HIS A 6 18.27 6.11 -1.89
N SER A 7 18.96 7.23 -1.70
CA SER A 7 18.50 8.33 -0.85
C SER A 7 17.25 9.06 -1.37
N LEU A 8 17.00 8.97 -2.70
CA LEU A 8 15.84 9.58 -3.37
C LEU A 8 14.73 8.55 -3.66
N THR A 9 14.79 7.38 -3.01
CA THR A 9 13.87 6.27 -3.26
C THR A 9 13.00 5.98 -2.04
N GLY A 10 11.69 5.88 -2.26
CA GLY A 10 10.70 5.49 -1.25
C GLY A 10 9.96 4.21 -1.62
N LEU A 11 9.85 3.26 -0.67
CA LEU A 11 8.92 2.14 -0.74
C LEU A 11 7.58 2.55 -0.15
N VAL A 12 6.54 2.62 -0.97
CA VAL A 12 5.16 2.90 -0.56
C VAL A 12 4.42 1.58 -0.36
N ILE A 13 4.19 1.24 0.90
CA ILE A 13 3.45 0.05 1.32
C ILE A 13 1.98 0.44 1.45
N VAL A 14 1.15 -0.02 0.50
CA VAL A 14 -0.25 0.37 0.42
C VAL A 14 -1.12 -0.55 1.26
N ASP A 15 -1.73 0.01 2.30
CA ASP A 15 -2.83 -0.56 3.09
C ASP A 15 -2.57 -1.95 3.71
N MET A 16 -1.32 -2.26 4.05
CA MET A 16 -0.95 -3.53 4.70
C MET A 16 -1.27 -3.51 6.20
N GLN A 17 -2.55 -3.27 6.52
CA GLN A 17 -3.09 -3.08 7.86
C GLN A 17 -3.68 -4.38 8.43
N ASN A 18 -3.75 -4.48 9.76
CA ASN A 18 -4.33 -5.65 10.44
C ASN A 18 -5.79 -5.90 10.02
N ASP A 19 -6.60 -4.87 9.78
CA ASP A 19 -8.00 -5.05 9.36
C ASP A 19 -8.13 -5.72 7.99
N PHE A 20 -7.13 -5.60 7.12
CA PHE A 20 -7.12 -6.32 5.86
C PHE A 20 -6.53 -7.74 5.97
N LEU A 21 -5.47 -7.94 6.77
CA LEU A 21 -4.65 -9.16 6.70
C LEU A 21 -4.76 -10.06 7.93
N HIS A 22 -4.96 -9.50 9.13
CA HIS A 22 -4.97 -10.28 10.35
C HIS A 22 -6.29 -11.05 10.54
N PRO A 23 -6.28 -12.31 11.00
CA PRO A 23 -7.53 -13.07 11.23
C PRO A 23 -8.55 -12.39 12.14
N LYS A 24 -8.09 -11.58 13.09
CA LYS A 24 -8.93 -10.76 13.98
C LYS A 24 -9.32 -9.39 13.38
N GLY A 25 -8.79 -9.02 12.23
CA GLY A 25 -9.13 -7.79 11.51
C GLY A 25 -10.49 -7.87 10.83
N ALA A 26 -10.98 -6.75 10.31
CA ALA A 26 -12.31 -6.64 9.71
C ALA A 26 -12.55 -7.65 8.58
N TYR A 27 -11.60 -7.81 7.68
CA TYR A 27 -11.68 -8.75 6.56
C TYR A 27 -11.54 -10.19 7.03
N GLY A 28 -10.58 -10.49 7.92
CA GLY A 28 -10.36 -11.84 8.46
C GLY A 28 -11.58 -12.38 9.20
N ARG A 29 -12.19 -11.58 10.07
CA ARG A 29 -13.43 -11.95 10.81
C ARG A 29 -14.61 -12.28 9.88
N ASN A 30 -14.60 -11.78 8.67
CA ASN A 30 -15.67 -11.97 7.68
C ASN A 30 -15.28 -12.92 6.55
N GLY A 31 -14.19 -13.70 6.72
CA GLY A 31 -13.75 -14.70 5.75
C GLY A 31 -13.28 -14.12 4.42
N GLN A 32 -12.97 -12.81 4.38
CA GLN A 32 -12.50 -12.12 3.19
C GLN A 32 -10.96 -12.19 3.13
N THR A 33 -10.43 -13.37 2.85
CA THR A 33 -9.00 -13.62 2.77
C THR A 33 -8.65 -14.32 1.45
N CYS A 34 -7.41 -14.15 0.98
CA CYS A 34 -6.88 -14.95 -0.12
C CYS A 34 -5.37 -15.18 0.07
N ASP A 35 -4.87 -16.31 -0.45
CA ASP A 35 -3.48 -16.73 -0.28
C ASP A 35 -2.48 -15.72 -0.88
N ALA A 36 -2.83 -15.11 -2.00
CA ALA A 36 -2.00 -14.11 -2.65
C ALA A 36 -1.74 -12.89 -1.73
N ILE A 37 -2.78 -12.41 -1.02
CA ILE A 37 -2.66 -11.33 -0.05
C ILE A 37 -1.90 -11.81 1.19
N ALA A 38 -2.17 -13.00 1.69
CA ALA A 38 -1.51 -13.58 2.87
C ALA A 38 0.00 -13.77 2.68
N ALA A 39 0.47 -13.94 1.46
CA ALA A 39 1.89 -14.09 1.13
C ALA A 39 2.69 -12.79 1.08
N LEU A 40 2.02 -11.62 1.03
CA LEU A 40 2.69 -10.32 0.84
C LEU A 40 3.59 -9.90 2.00
N PRO A 41 3.24 -10.12 3.30
CA PRO A 41 4.05 -9.65 4.41
C PRO A 41 5.51 -10.08 4.31
N SER A 42 5.77 -11.37 4.09
CA SER A 42 7.14 -11.91 4.01
C SER A 42 7.92 -11.35 2.82
N ARG A 43 7.26 -11.16 1.66
CA ARG A 43 7.89 -10.61 0.44
C ARG A 43 8.25 -9.14 0.63
N LEU A 44 7.31 -8.34 1.12
CA LEU A 44 7.50 -6.90 1.34
C LEU A 44 8.45 -6.59 2.49
N SER A 45 8.48 -7.41 3.55
CA SER A 45 9.43 -7.28 4.65
C SER A 45 10.88 -7.36 4.16
N ALA A 46 11.19 -8.31 3.28
CA ALA A 46 12.51 -8.42 2.68
C ALA A 46 12.90 -7.18 1.86
N VAL A 47 11.95 -6.59 1.11
CA VAL A 47 12.17 -5.35 0.35
C VAL A 47 12.34 -4.17 1.29
N ALA A 48 11.47 -4.01 2.29
CA ALA A 48 11.53 -2.92 3.26
C ALA A 48 12.87 -2.90 4.01
N ASN A 49 13.37 -4.08 4.40
CA ASN A 49 14.68 -4.20 5.04
C ASN A 49 15.83 -3.79 4.11
N SER A 50 15.75 -4.16 2.82
CA SER A 50 16.75 -3.74 1.83
C SER A 50 16.71 -2.22 1.59
N ILE A 51 15.53 -1.61 1.50
CA ILE A 51 15.36 -0.17 1.35
C ILE A 51 15.94 0.59 2.56
N ARG A 52 15.61 0.16 3.80
CA ARG A 52 16.18 0.76 5.03
C ARG A 52 17.70 0.66 5.06
N ALA A 53 18.26 -0.48 4.67
CA ALA A 53 19.71 -0.71 4.66
C ALA A 53 20.45 0.19 3.67
N THR A 54 19.79 0.68 2.63
CA THR A 54 20.36 1.61 1.63
C THR A 54 20.07 3.08 1.93
N GLY A 55 19.38 3.39 3.04
CA GLY A 55 19.03 4.76 3.43
C GLY A 55 17.79 5.32 2.72
N GLY A 56 17.04 4.48 2.00
CA GLY A 56 15.75 4.84 1.41
C GLY A 56 14.62 4.86 2.45
N TRP A 57 13.47 5.38 2.05
CA TRP A 57 12.31 5.58 2.92
C TRP A 57 11.29 4.44 2.82
N VAL A 58 10.73 4.02 3.95
CA VAL A 58 9.60 3.11 4.02
C VAL A 58 8.36 3.89 4.46
N ILE A 59 7.40 4.02 3.55
CA ILE A 59 6.18 4.81 3.72
C ILE A 59 5.00 3.84 3.75
N SER A 60 4.14 3.92 4.76
CA SER A 60 2.92 3.14 4.84
C SER A 60 1.70 4.02 4.64
N THR A 61 0.78 3.60 3.77
CA THR A 61 -0.53 4.24 3.69
C THR A 61 -1.55 3.42 4.46
N HIS A 62 -2.44 4.10 5.16
CA HIS A 62 -3.46 3.48 5.99
C HIS A 62 -4.85 3.93 5.53
N PHE A 63 -5.61 2.99 4.98
CA PHE A 63 -7.03 3.23 4.75
C PHE A 63 -7.73 3.47 6.09
N THR A 64 -8.52 4.54 6.15
CA THR A 64 -9.11 5.04 7.38
C THR A 64 -10.61 5.21 7.23
N LEU A 65 -11.37 4.61 8.12
CA LEU A 65 -12.77 4.90 8.30
C LEU A 65 -12.92 5.84 9.49
N VAL A 66 -13.12 7.12 9.20
CA VAL A 66 -13.25 8.17 10.22
C VAL A 66 -14.53 7.95 11.02
N PRO A 67 -14.47 7.82 12.36
CA PRO A 67 -15.67 7.63 13.17
C PRO A 67 -16.47 8.92 13.32
N SER A 68 -17.80 8.81 13.33
CA SER A 68 -18.72 9.84 13.77
C SER A 68 -18.65 10.05 15.29
N LYS A 69 -19.41 11.00 15.82
CA LYS A 69 -19.51 11.23 17.27
C LYS A 69 -20.05 10.00 18.04
N GLU A 70 -20.90 9.21 17.39
CA GLU A 70 -21.50 8.00 17.94
C GLU A 70 -20.59 6.77 17.75
N GLY A 71 -19.48 6.94 17.03
CA GLY A 71 -18.47 5.92 16.75
C GLY A 71 -18.75 5.09 15.51
N GLU A 72 -19.87 5.29 14.81
CA GLU A 72 -20.09 4.67 13.50
C GLU A 72 -19.21 5.34 12.43
N PRO A 73 -18.64 4.59 11.49
CA PRO A 73 -17.77 5.20 10.49
C PRO A 73 -18.54 6.02 9.47
N PHE A 74 -17.93 7.13 9.02
CA PHE A 74 -18.35 7.79 7.79
C PHE A 74 -18.00 6.88 6.62
N ILE A 75 -18.99 6.16 6.10
CA ILE A 75 -18.84 5.24 4.97
C ILE A 75 -19.85 5.58 3.89
N SER A 76 -19.40 5.67 2.64
CA SER A 76 -20.31 5.93 1.55
C SER A 76 -21.30 4.78 1.34
N PRO A 77 -22.54 5.05 0.91
CA PRO A 77 -23.52 3.99 0.59
C PRO A 77 -22.99 2.97 -0.41
N HIS A 78 -22.21 3.42 -1.39
CA HIS A 78 -21.56 2.55 -2.36
C HIS A 78 -20.56 1.58 -1.71
N LEU A 79 -19.66 2.09 -0.89
CA LEU A 79 -18.68 1.25 -0.18
C LEU A 79 -19.39 0.28 0.79
N LYS A 80 -20.41 0.75 1.51
CA LYS A 80 -21.21 -0.10 2.40
C LYS A 80 -21.92 -1.22 1.66
N LYS A 81 -22.40 -0.96 0.43
CA LYS A 81 -22.99 -1.99 -0.43
C LYS A 81 -21.96 -3.06 -0.86
N LEU A 82 -20.73 -2.64 -1.19
CA LEU A 82 -19.63 -3.55 -1.58
C LEU A 82 -19.01 -4.29 -0.40
N ARG A 83 -19.06 -3.71 0.79
CA ARG A 83 -18.43 -4.22 2.02
C ARG A 83 -19.42 -4.06 3.18
N PRO A 84 -20.53 -4.83 3.19
CA PRO A 84 -21.59 -4.68 4.18
C PRO A 84 -21.14 -4.98 5.60
N PHE A 85 -20.06 -5.75 5.77
CA PHE A 85 -19.50 -6.13 7.06
C PHE A 85 -18.74 -5.00 7.76
N LEU A 86 -18.29 -3.98 7.03
CA LEU A 86 -17.57 -2.86 7.66
C LEU A 86 -18.48 -2.06 8.59
N GLY A 87 -18.00 -1.77 9.80
CA GLY A 87 -18.77 -1.10 10.82
C GLY A 87 -17.91 -0.43 11.87
N LYS A 88 -18.51 -0.19 13.02
CA LYS A 88 -17.90 0.51 14.15
C LYS A 88 -16.57 -0.11 14.59
N GLY A 89 -15.54 0.70 14.64
CA GLY A 89 -14.20 0.31 15.07
C GLY A 89 -13.30 -0.22 13.95
N ASP A 90 -13.85 -0.62 12.79
CA ASP A 90 -13.06 -1.09 11.66
C ASP A 90 -12.30 0.08 11.03
N PHE A 91 -11.01 -0.12 10.77
CA PHE A 91 -10.11 0.90 10.22
C PHE A 91 -10.12 2.24 10.99
N ALA A 92 -10.52 2.22 12.25
CA ALA A 92 -10.58 3.43 13.08
C ALA A 92 -9.17 3.88 13.48
N PRO A 93 -8.84 5.18 13.40
CA PRO A 93 -7.54 5.69 13.80
C PRO A 93 -7.11 5.21 15.19
N GLY A 94 -5.86 4.73 15.30
CA GLY A 94 -5.29 4.25 16.56
C GLY A 94 -5.77 2.86 17.02
N SER A 95 -6.69 2.20 16.28
CA SER A 95 -7.10 0.84 16.60
C SER A 95 -6.05 -0.20 16.17
N PHE A 96 -6.13 -1.41 16.75
CA PHE A 96 -5.36 -2.56 16.30
C PHE A 96 -5.53 -2.82 14.79
N GLY A 97 -6.77 -2.77 14.31
CA GLY A 97 -7.10 -3.01 12.91
C GLY A 97 -6.48 -2.00 11.95
N HIS A 98 -6.40 -0.74 12.37
CA HIS A 98 -5.82 0.35 11.58
C HIS A 98 -4.28 0.28 11.47
N ALA A 99 -3.61 -0.36 12.42
CA ALA A 99 -2.17 -0.42 12.46
C ALA A 99 -1.58 -1.23 11.29
N LEU A 100 -0.38 -0.82 10.83
CA LEU A 100 0.46 -1.62 9.95
C LEU A 100 0.76 -2.97 10.61
N ILE A 101 0.72 -4.06 9.85
CA ILE A 101 1.08 -5.39 10.36
C ILE A 101 2.53 -5.41 10.89
N ASP A 102 2.77 -6.23 11.91
CA ASP A 102 4.05 -6.26 12.64
C ASP A 102 5.25 -6.60 11.74
N ASP A 103 5.07 -7.48 10.77
CA ASP A 103 6.12 -7.91 9.82
C ASP A 103 6.73 -6.76 8.99
N LEU A 104 6.01 -5.66 8.85
CA LEU A 104 6.41 -4.51 8.03
C LEU A 104 6.85 -3.29 8.84
N GLN A 105 6.70 -3.35 10.16
CA GLN A 105 7.12 -2.27 11.06
C GLN A 105 8.65 -2.20 11.20
N PRO A 106 9.17 -1.00 11.56
CA PRO A 106 8.49 0.28 11.55
C PRO A 106 8.39 0.88 10.14
N ALA A 107 7.36 1.71 9.87
CA ALA A 107 7.39 2.64 8.74
C ALA A 107 8.02 3.96 9.19
N ASP A 108 8.83 4.58 8.31
CA ASP A 108 9.40 5.91 8.58
C ASP A 108 8.32 7.00 8.55
N LEU A 109 7.32 6.79 7.70
CA LEU A 109 6.19 7.70 7.53
C LEU A 109 4.87 6.91 7.42
N ILE A 110 3.83 7.43 8.06
CA ILE A 110 2.47 6.90 7.96
C ILE A 110 1.57 7.99 7.40
N VAL A 111 0.77 7.64 6.38
CA VAL A 111 -0.18 8.54 5.73
C VAL A 111 -1.57 7.90 5.75
N GLU A 112 -2.48 8.50 6.50
CA GLU A 112 -3.88 8.11 6.51
C GLU A 112 -4.59 8.60 5.24
N LYS A 113 -5.47 7.76 4.69
CA LYS A 113 -6.26 8.07 3.50
C LYS A 113 -7.69 7.56 3.62
N VAL A 114 -8.62 8.27 3.03
CA VAL A 114 -10.07 7.96 3.02
C VAL A 114 -10.56 7.49 1.64
N ALA A 115 -9.65 7.37 0.67
CA ALA A 115 -9.94 6.99 -0.72
C ALA A 115 -8.94 5.94 -1.22
N PHE A 116 -9.10 5.47 -2.46
CA PHE A 116 -8.18 4.51 -3.05
C PHE A 116 -6.78 5.09 -3.22
N SER A 117 -6.67 6.27 -3.86
CA SER A 117 -5.38 6.93 -3.99
C SER A 117 -4.89 7.50 -2.68
N ALA A 118 -3.60 7.28 -2.38
CA ALA A 118 -2.94 7.85 -1.22
C ALA A 118 -2.59 9.34 -1.39
N PHE A 119 -2.74 9.88 -2.59
CA PHE A 119 -2.57 11.32 -2.84
C PHE A 119 -3.87 12.11 -2.61
N TYR A 120 -5.05 11.44 -2.65
CA TYR A 120 -6.32 12.14 -2.57
C TYR A 120 -6.58 12.70 -1.16
N GLN A 121 -6.55 14.02 -1.04
CA GLN A 121 -6.79 14.78 0.20
C GLN A 121 -5.90 14.33 1.38
N THR A 122 -4.64 13.99 1.09
CA THR A 122 -3.65 13.63 2.10
C THR A 122 -2.43 14.55 2.03
N ARG A 123 -1.53 14.40 2.96
CA ARG A 123 -0.24 15.11 2.98
C ARG A 123 0.87 14.35 2.23
N LEU A 124 0.57 13.23 1.52
CA LEU A 124 1.60 12.39 0.94
C LEU A 124 2.49 13.15 -0.04
N GLU A 125 1.90 13.88 -1.01
CA GLU A 125 2.64 14.65 -2.01
C GLU A 125 3.62 15.63 -1.36
N TRP A 126 3.12 16.42 -0.41
CA TRP A 126 3.97 17.36 0.34
C TRP A 126 5.13 16.67 1.06
N ILE A 127 4.89 15.50 1.68
CA ILE A 127 5.93 14.74 2.38
C ILE A 127 7.00 14.25 1.38
N LEU A 128 6.59 13.66 0.26
CA LEU A 128 7.49 13.10 -0.74
C LEU A 128 8.39 14.20 -1.33
N GLU A 129 7.84 15.37 -1.65
CA GLU A 129 8.59 16.54 -2.13
C GLU A 129 9.60 17.04 -1.09
N LYS A 130 9.18 17.16 0.19
CA LYS A 130 10.06 17.65 1.27
C LYS A 130 11.16 16.66 1.62
N ALA A 131 10.92 15.36 1.44
CA ALA A 131 11.92 14.32 1.57
C ALA A 131 12.83 14.21 0.33
N GLY A 132 12.54 14.95 -0.74
CA GLY A 132 13.30 14.92 -1.99
C GLY A 132 13.20 13.61 -2.75
N LEU A 133 12.09 12.87 -2.57
CA LEU A 133 11.92 11.58 -3.22
C LEU A 133 11.55 11.74 -4.69
N GLU A 134 12.21 11.01 -5.57
CA GLU A 134 12.01 11.03 -7.01
C GLU A 134 11.48 9.69 -7.53
N THR A 135 11.88 8.58 -6.88
CA THR A 135 11.49 7.23 -7.26
C THR A 135 10.62 6.59 -6.19
N LEU A 136 9.45 6.11 -6.59
CA LEU A 136 8.51 5.42 -5.71
C LEU A 136 8.34 3.97 -6.13
N ILE A 137 8.57 3.06 -5.17
CA ILE A 137 8.36 1.62 -5.32
C ILE A 137 7.05 1.28 -4.62
N PHE A 138 6.14 0.59 -5.31
CA PHE A 138 4.82 0.28 -4.79
C PHE A 138 4.64 -1.21 -4.53
N GLY A 139 4.15 -1.53 -3.34
CA GLY A 139 3.68 -2.84 -2.92
C GLY A 139 2.45 -2.74 -2.03
N GLY A 140 1.71 -3.82 -1.85
CA GLY A 140 0.54 -3.88 -0.97
C GLY A 140 -0.77 -4.19 -1.68
N ILE A 141 -1.88 -3.67 -1.17
CA ILE A 141 -3.24 -4.07 -1.54
C ILE A 141 -4.20 -2.88 -1.77
N VAL A 142 -5.28 -3.15 -2.49
CA VAL A 142 -5.40 -4.21 -3.50
C VAL A 142 -4.86 -3.66 -4.82
N THR A 143 -4.26 -4.52 -5.65
CA THR A 143 -3.58 -4.12 -6.89
C THR A 143 -4.45 -3.20 -7.75
N ASN A 144 -5.72 -3.57 -7.98
CA ASN A 144 -6.65 -2.84 -8.83
C ASN A 144 -7.32 -1.63 -8.16
N GLY A 145 -7.14 -1.44 -6.85
CA GLY A 145 -7.73 -0.35 -6.07
C GLY A 145 -6.66 0.63 -5.56
N GLY A 146 -6.29 0.48 -4.28
CA GLY A 146 -5.34 1.38 -3.60
C GLY A 146 -4.01 1.52 -4.33
N VAL A 147 -3.41 0.41 -4.75
CA VAL A 147 -2.12 0.42 -5.46
C VAL A 147 -2.25 1.14 -6.81
N ALA A 148 -3.13 0.68 -7.70
CA ALA A 148 -3.25 1.24 -9.05
C ALA A 148 -3.64 2.72 -9.05
N SER A 149 -4.53 3.14 -8.14
CA SER A 149 -4.91 4.55 -8.03
C SER A 149 -3.75 5.41 -7.57
N THR A 150 -2.98 4.93 -6.59
CA THR A 150 -1.81 5.68 -6.07
C THR A 150 -0.70 5.77 -7.12
N VAL A 151 -0.42 4.68 -7.86
CA VAL A 151 0.58 4.67 -8.95
C VAL A 151 0.21 5.65 -10.06
N ARG A 152 -1.07 5.70 -10.47
CA ARG A 152 -1.54 6.66 -11.49
C ARG A 152 -1.39 8.10 -11.02
N ASP A 153 -1.74 8.37 -9.77
CA ASP A 153 -1.59 9.70 -9.20
C ASP A 153 -0.12 10.09 -8.99
N ALA A 154 0.76 9.15 -8.69
CA ALA A 154 2.20 9.38 -8.67
C ALA A 154 2.75 9.70 -10.06
N HIS A 155 2.27 8.97 -11.09
CA HIS A 155 2.69 9.20 -12.48
C HIS A 155 2.36 10.61 -12.96
N VAL A 156 1.15 11.13 -12.69
CA VAL A 156 0.76 12.50 -13.12
C VAL A 156 1.46 13.60 -12.32
N ARG A 157 2.22 13.23 -11.29
CA ARG A 157 3.08 14.10 -10.47
C ARG A 157 4.57 13.94 -10.79
N ASP A 158 4.87 13.29 -11.92
CA ASP A 158 6.21 13.09 -12.47
C ASP A 158 7.16 12.23 -11.60
N PHE A 159 6.62 11.45 -10.63
CA PHE A 159 7.43 10.44 -9.94
C PHE A 159 7.82 9.29 -10.87
N GLN A 160 9.04 8.78 -10.73
CA GLN A 160 9.45 7.52 -11.35
C GLN A 160 8.82 6.36 -10.57
N ASN A 161 7.99 5.55 -11.23
CA ASN A 161 7.19 4.52 -10.60
C ASN A 161 7.72 3.12 -10.89
N ILE A 162 7.88 2.33 -9.84
CA ILE A 162 8.22 0.91 -9.88
C ILE A 162 7.12 0.16 -9.15
N VAL A 163 6.53 -0.85 -9.78
CA VAL A 163 5.50 -1.69 -9.16
C VAL A 163 6.04 -3.10 -8.98
N LEU A 164 5.91 -3.63 -7.77
CA LEU A 164 6.31 -4.98 -7.42
C LEU A 164 5.17 -5.95 -7.79
N SER A 165 5.32 -6.67 -8.90
CA SER A 165 4.26 -7.56 -9.38
C SER A 165 3.90 -8.66 -8.38
N ASP A 166 4.90 -9.23 -7.69
CA ASP A 166 4.72 -10.23 -6.64
C ASP A 166 4.66 -9.62 -5.22
N GLY A 167 4.86 -8.31 -5.10
CA GLY A 167 4.68 -7.50 -3.90
C GLY A 167 3.31 -6.81 -3.82
N CYS A 168 2.44 -7.01 -4.82
CA CYS A 168 1.05 -6.56 -4.84
C CYS A 168 0.13 -7.77 -4.99
N ALA A 169 -1.11 -7.65 -4.52
CA ALA A 169 -2.14 -8.67 -4.72
C ALA A 169 -3.55 -8.08 -4.79
N ALA A 170 -4.46 -8.80 -5.43
CA ALA A 170 -5.89 -8.57 -5.44
C ALA A 170 -6.62 -9.85 -5.00
N PHE A 171 -7.94 -9.77 -4.79
CA PHE A 171 -8.76 -10.93 -4.45
C PHE A 171 -9.01 -11.88 -5.65
N SER A 172 -8.59 -11.50 -6.86
CA SER A 172 -8.64 -12.30 -8.08
C SER A 172 -7.32 -12.14 -8.83
N ASP A 173 -6.72 -13.26 -9.22
CA ASP A 173 -5.47 -13.27 -10.00
C ASP A 173 -5.66 -12.64 -11.38
N GLU A 174 -6.80 -12.89 -12.03
CA GLU A 174 -7.13 -12.28 -13.33
C GLU A 174 -7.18 -10.74 -13.24
N VAL A 175 -7.80 -10.21 -12.18
CA VAL A 175 -7.88 -8.77 -11.94
C VAL A 175 -6.50 -8.21 -11.61
N HIS A 176 -5.69 -8.94 -10.85
CA HIS A 176 -4.30 -8.59 -10.55
C HIS A 176 -3.49 -8.48 -11.84
N ASP A 177 -3.46 -9.54 -12.66
CA ASP A 177 -2.66 -9.61 -13.88
C ASP A 177 -3.05 -8.52 -14.90
N ALA A 178 -4.36 -8.31 -15.11
CA ALA A 178 -4.86 -7.26 -15.97
C ALA A 178 -4.42 -5.87 -15.48
N THR A 179 -4.40 -5.66 -14.17
CA THR A 179 -3.99 -4.39 -13.59
C THR A 179 -2.48 -4.18 -13.71
N ILE A 180 -1.64 -5.18 -13.42
CA ILE A 180 -0.19 -5.10 -13.61
C ILE A 180 0.15 -4.80 -15.07
N LYS A 181 -0.52 -5.48 -16.00
CA LYS A 181 -0.38 -5.19 -17.45
C LYS A 181 -0.76 -3.74 -17.79
N SER A 182 -1.84 -3.22 -17.21
CA SER A 182 -2.23 -1.81 -17.40
C SER A 182 -1.20 -0.84 -16.82
N LEU A 183 -0.68 -1.12 -15.63
CA LEU A 183 0.32 -0.27 -14.97
C LEU A 183 1.69 -0.29 -15.66
N SER A 184 2.02 -1.32 -16.43
CA SER A 184 3.29 -1.38 -17.17
C SER A 184 3.44 -0.28 -18.24
N THR A 185 2.36 0.41 -18.58
CA THR A 185 2.39 1.55 -19.52
C THR A 185 2.88 2.86 -18.89
N ILE A 186 2.87 2.94 -17.54
CA ILE A 186 3.20 4.16 -16.78
C ILE A 186 4.17 3.90 -15.63
N SER A 187 4.64 2.68 -15.47
CA SER A 187 5.55 2.27 -14.41
C SER A 187 6.46 1.14 -14.87
N GLN A 188 7.60 1.00 -14.22
CA GLN A 188 8.43 -0.19 -14.40
C GLN A 188 7.88 -1.31 -13.53
N ILE A 189 7.65 -2.48 -14.11
CA ILE A 189 7.26 -3.68 -13.38
C ILE A 189 8.50 -4.51 -13.07
N THR A 190 8.62 -4.98 -11.82
CA THR A 190 9.68 -5.88 -11.37
C THR A 190 9.15 -6.78 -10.24
N THR A 191 9.94 -7.77 -9.84
CA THR A 191 9.63 -8.61 -8.69
C THR A 191 10.40 -8.15 -7.44
N CYS A 192 9.91 -8.54 -6.26
CA CYS A 192 10.60 -8.28 -4.99
C CYS A 192 12.04 -8.80 -5.00
N ASN A 193 12.25 -10.02 -5.55
CA ASN A 193 13.57 -10.64 -5.63
C ASN A 193 14.52 -9.89 -6.59
N GLU A 194 14.03 -9.49 -7.76
CA GLU A 194 14.83 -8.72 -8.73
C GLU A 194 15.23 -7.35 -8.18
N LEU A 195 14.29 -6.68 -7.49
CA LEU A 195 14.58 -5.42 -6.82
C LEU A 195 15.65 -5.59 -5.74
N ASN A 196 15.49 -6.58 -4.85
CA ASN A 196 16.47 -6.86 -3.79
C ASN A 196 17.88 -7.15 -4.32
N LYS A 197 17.99 -7.83 -5.45
CA LYS A 197 19.30 -8.07 -6.12
C LYS A 197 19.93 -6.78 -6.63
N LYS A 198 19.13 -5.79 -7.01
CA LYS A 198 19.63 -4.48 -7.49
C LYS A 198 20.03 -3.56 -6.35
N LEU A 199 19.29 -3.58 -5.24
CA LEU A 199 19.59 -2.77 -4.04
C LEU A 199 20.87 -3.21 -3.29
N LYS A 200 21.32 -4.45 -3.49
CA LYS A 200 22.54 -5.00 -2.86
C LYS A 200 23.84 -4.72 -3.66
N ARG A 201 23.73 -4.07 -4.79
CA ARG A 201 24.88 -3.71 -5.67
C ARG A 201 25.29 -2.26 -5.47
#